data_9dbcfebcc7e0d8fdb0a94e143657f962
#
_entry.id   9dbcfebcc7e0d8fdb0a94e143657f962
#
_cell.length_a   1.000
_cell.length_b   1.000
_cell.length_c   1.000
_cell.angle_alpha   90.00
_cell.angle_beta   90.00
_cell.angle_gamma   90.00
#
_symmetry.space_group_name_H-M   'P 1'
#
loop_
_entity.id
_entity.type
_entity.pdbx_description
1 polymer ?
#
loop_
_entity_poly.entity_id
_entity_poly.type
_entity_poly.pdbx_seq_one_letter_code
_entity_poly.pdbx_strand_id
1 'polypeptide(L)'
;LAKEKKDCITNDVKMNGNRLSFITGPNSGGKTTICKSIVQNQLLAQAGCFVMAENAEINIADMVSYQAPKFDGLQDDEGRFGTELSRTRDIFYSTSPRSLVILDELAEGTTYEERLHESYGILNDFNTIGNNTVLVTHNHSLVDRFMAEKKGQCLMAEFNGDDPTYRIVP
;
A
#
# COMPACT_ATOMS: atom_id res chain seq x y z
N LEU A 1 24.74 4.60 14.05
CA LEU A 1 23.87 3.54 13.49
C LEU A 1 24.00 3.33 11.97
N ALA A 2 24.99 3.93 11.32
CA ALA A 2 25.28 3.69 9.90
C ALA A 2 26.39 2.64 9.80
N LYS A 3 26.08 1.40 10.08
CA LYS A 3 26.89 0.29 9.59
C LYS A 3 26.46 0.00 8.16
N GLU A 4 27.36 0.42 7.25
CA GLU A 4 27.48 -0.02 5.87
C GLU A 4 26.34 0.34 4.91
N LYS A 5 26.55 1.44 4.15
CA LYS A 5 25.81 1.79 2.94
C LYS A 5 25.75 0.65 1.88
N LYS A 6 26.42 -0.46 2.12
CA LYS A 6 26.49 -1.61 1.19
C LYS A 6 25.24 -2.49 1.21
N ASP A 7 24.42 -2.43 2.26
CA ASP A 7 23.28 -3.33 2.43
C ASP A 7 21.92 -2.60 2.32
N CYS A 8 21.90 -1.32 1.96
CA CYS A 8 20.66 -0.59 1.77
C CYS A 8 20.24 -0.65 0.30
N ILE A 9 19.17 -1.37 0.02
CA ILE A 9 18.58 -1.41 -1.32
C ILE A 9 17.61 -0.25 -1.45
N THR A 10 17.93 0.66 -2.37
CA THR A 10 17.10 1.84 -2.64
C THR A 10 15.99 1.50 -3.63
N ASN A 11 14.83 2.13 -3.44
CA ASN A 11 13.67 2.02 -4.31
C ASN A 11 13.13 3.40 -4.67
N ASP A 12 12.77 3.59 -5.92
CA ASP A 12 12.06 4.77 -6.38
C ASP A 12 10.56 4.54 -6.29
N VAL A 13 9.85 5.47 -5.65
CA VAL A 13 8.38 5.45 -5.59
C VAL A 13 7.85 6.70 -6.26
N LYS A 14 7.16 6.53 -7.39
CA LYS A 14 6.56 7.62 -8.16
C LYS A 14 5.09 7.34 -8.36
N MET A 15 4.23 8.26 -7.97
CA MET A 15 2.78 8.14 -8.20
C MET A 15 2.39 8.45 -9.66
N ASN A 16 3.24 9.16 -10.41
CA ASN A 16 3.08 9.44 -11.86
C ASN A 16 1.69 9.98 -12.25
N GLY A 17 1.06 10.75 -11.36
CA GLY A 17 -0.32 11.21 -11.54
C GLY A 17 -1.40 10.17 -11.27
N ASN A 18 -1.02 8.93 -11.00
CA ASN A 18 -1.96 7.90 -10.56
C ASN A 18 -2.36 8.12 -9.10
N ARG A 19 -3.63 7.93 -8.80
CA ARG A 19 -4.15 8.00 -7.44
C ARG A 19 -4.10 6.66 -6.73
N LEU A 20 -4.06 5.58 -7.48
CA LEU A 20 -4.03 4.22 -6.99
C LEU A 20 -2.72 3.54 -7.40
N SER A 21 -2.02 2.95 -6.45
CA SER A 21 -0.79 2.18 -6.69
C SER A 21 -0.91 0.82 -6.03
N PHE A 22 -0.71 -0.23 -6.81
CA PHE A 22 -0.68 -1.60 -6.32
C PHE A 22 0.78 -2.04 -6.14
N ILE A 23 1.07 -2.74 -5.06
CA ILE A 23 2.35 -3.41 -4.84
C ILE A 23 2.07 -4.90 -4.71
N THR A 24 2.57 -5.67 -5.68
CA THR A 24 2.35 -7.12 -5.76
C THR A 24 3.64 -7.90 -5.57
N GLY A 25 3.54 -9.19 -5.46
CA GLY A 25 4.69 -10.11 -5.39
C GLY A 25 4.67 -11.00 -4.16
N PRO A 26 5.59 -11.98 -4.09
CA PRO A 26 5.67 -12.94 -3.00
C PRO A 26 5.94 -12.28 -1.64
N ASN A 27 5.64 -13.02 -0.56
CA ASN A 27 6.04 -12.62 0.78
C ASN A 27 7.57 -12.52 0.85
N SER A 28 8.09 -11.77 1.80
CA SER A 28 9.52 -11.46 1.97
C SER A 28 10.14 -10.53 0.90
N GLY A 29 9.41 -10.12 -0.15
CA GLY A 29 9.91 -9.22 -1.20
C GLY A 29 10.08 -7.74 -0.78
N GLY A 30 9.87 -7.39 0.49
CA GLY A 30 10.05 -6.01 0.99
C GLY A 30 8.83 -5.11 0.87
N LYS A 31 7.66 -5.62 0.44
CA LYS A 31 6.42 -4.82 0.24
C LYS A 31 6.02 -3.99 1.45
N THR A 32 5.93 -4.62 2.62
CA THR A 32 5.62 -3.93 3.89
C THR A 32 6.68 -2.89 4.27
N THR A 33 7.95 -3.17 3.95
CA THR A 33 9.06 -2.23 4.23
C THR A 33 8.94 -0.98 3.40
N ILE A 34 8.64 -1.09 2.11
CA ILE A 34 8.46 0.10 1.26
C ILE A 34 7.23 0.91 1.69
N CYS A 35 6.12 0.27 2.07
CA CYS A 35 4.95 0.97 2.62
C CYS A 35 5.28 1.79 3.86
N LYS A 36 6.02 1.20 4.81
CA LYS A 36 6.49 1.91 6.01
C LYS A 36 7.43 3.06 5.65
N SER A 37 8.32 2.87 4.68
CA SER A 37 9.22 3.91 4.20
C SER A 37 8.46 5.10 3.58
N ILE A 38 7.42 4.84 2.79
CA ILE A 38 6.55 5.90 2.23
C ILE A 38 5.93 6.74 3.36
N VAL A 39 5.31 6.07 4.36
CA VAL A 39 4.70 6.75 5.51
C VAL A 39 5.72 7.58 6.28
N GLN A 40 6.87 6.99 6.59
CA GLN A 40 7.93 7.66 7.35
C GLN A 40 8.45 8.90 6.63
N ASN A 41 8.72 8.80 5.32
CA ASN A 41 9.17 9.94 4.52
C ASN A 41 8.10 11.04 4.42
N GLN A 42 6.82 10.66 4.28
CA GLN A 42 5.72 11.63 4.31
C GLN A 42 5.68 12.41 5.63
N LEU A 43 5.77 11.71 6.77
CA LEU A 43 5.73 12.34 8.09
C LEU A 43 6.97 13.19 8.35
N LEU A 44 8.17 12.71 8.00
CA LEU A 44 9.42 13.46 8.15
C LEU A 44 9.40 14.76 7.33
N ALA A 45 8.97 14.68 6.06
CA ALA A 45 8.86 15.86 5.21
C ALA A 45 7.89 16.90 5.77
N GLN A 46 6.72 16.46 6.26
CA GLN A 46 5.73 17.37 6.85
C GLN A 46 6.17 17.99 8.18
N ALA A 47 7.04 17.29 8.91
CA ALA A 47 7.67 17.82 10.12
C ALA A 47 8.87 18.74 9.84
N GLY A 48 9.22 18.97 8.57
CA GLY A 48 10.39 19.75 8.17
C GLY A 48 11.72 19.06 8.44
N CYS A 49 11.70 17.73 8.57
CA CYS A 49 12.89 16.90 8.77
C CYS A 49 13.48 16.42 7.45
N PHE A 50 14.74 15.96 7.49
CA PHE A 50 15.33 15.25 6.36
C PHE A 50 14.60 13.94 6.10
N VAL A 51 14.33 13.65 4.83
CA VAL A 51 13.75 12.39 4.37
C VAL A 51 14.83 11.35 4.06
N MET A 52 14.49 10.09 4.11
CA MET A 52 15.37 8.97 3.78
C MET A 52 15.39 8.73 2.26
N ALA A 53 15.76 9.74 1.49
CA ALA A 53 15.85 9.68 0.03
C ALA A 53 16.89 10.69 -0.47
N GLU A 54 17.47 10.43 -1.63
CA GLU A 54 18.38 11.38 -2.28
C GLU A 54 17.60 12.58 -2.85
N ASN A 55 16.43 12.30 -3.42
CA ASN A 55 15.50 13.30 -3.93
C ASN A 55 14.09 12.95 -3.51
N ALA A 56 13.30 13.94 -3.11
CA ALA A 56 11.90 13.75 -2.76
C ALA A 56 11.07 14.97 -3.15
N GLU A 57 9.96 14.68 -3.82
CA GLU A 57 8.88 15.63 -4.06
C GLU A 57 7.63 15.10 -3.39
N ILE A 58 7.21 15.74 -2.32
CA ILE A 58 6.16 15.24 -1.44
C ILE A 58 5.09 16.32 -1.27
N ASN A 59 3.86 16.01 -1.66
CA ASN A 59 2.71 16.87 -1.38
C ASN A 59 2.29 16.76 0.09
N ILE A 60 1.84 17.85 0.67
CA ILE A 60 1.31 17.84 2.04
C ILE A 60 0.00 17.05 2.08
N ALA A 61 -0.01 16.00 2.87
CA ALA A 61 -1.20 15.22 3.19
C ALA A 61 -1.85 15.74 4.47
N ASP A 62 -3.18 15.90 4.44
CA ASP A 62 -3.97 16.27 5.63
C ASP A 62 -4.22 15.08 6.56
N MET A 63 -4.15 13.86 6.00
CA MET A 63 -4.19 12.61 6.76
C MET A 63 -3.21 11.61 6.15
N VAL A 64 -2.51 10.89 7.01
CA VAL A 64 -1.68 9.74 6.64
C VAL A 64 -2.20 8.53 7.40
N SER A 65 -2.72 7.54 6.68
CA SER A 65 -3.23 6.31 7.26
C SER A 65 -2.45 5.10 6.77
N TYR A 66 -2.09 4.21 7.69
CA TYR A 66 -1.47 2.93 7.39
C TYR A 66 -2.20 1.80 8.11
N GLN A 67 -2.89 0.97 7.34
CA GLN A 67 -3.52 -0.24 7.84
C GLN A 67 -2.59 -1.43 7.60
N ALA A 68 -1.93 -1.88 8.66
CA ALA A 68 -1.10 -3.09 8.63
C ALA A 68 -1.95 -4.35 8.80
N PRO A 69 -1.53 -5.50 8.23
CA PRO A 69 -2.18 -6.78 8.48
C PRO A 69 -2.11 -7.10 9.98
N LYS A 70 -3.21 -7.56 10.55
CA LYS A 70 -3.23 -8.05 11.94
C LYS A 70 -3.10 -9.56 11.96
N PHE A 71 -2.08 -10.03 12.63
CA PHE A 71 -1.88 -11.44 12.97
C PHE A 71 -2.40 -11.74 14.38
N ASP A 72 -3.67 -11.43 14.67
CA ASP A 72 -4.27 -11.78 15.96
C ASP A 72 -4.71 -13.25 15.91
N GLY A 73 -3.91 -14.11 16.50
CA GLY A 73 -3.92 -15.56 16.38
C GLY A 73 -5.07 -16.32 17.05
N LEU A 74 -6.22 -15.74 17.35
CA LEU A 74 -7.33 -16.43 18.05
C LEU A 74 -8.74 -15.93 17.69
N GLN A 75 -8.91 -15.04 16.72
CA GLN A 75 -10.26 -14.70 16.23
C GLN A 75 -10.59 -15.57 15.02
N ASP A 76 -11.85 -16.01 14.94
CA ASP A 76 -12.37 -16.64 13.74
C ASP A 76 -12.28 -15.69 12.54
N ASP A 77 -12.18 -16.23 11.35
CA ASP A 77 -11.96 -15.46 10.12
C ASP A 77 -13.10 -14.45 9.87
N GLU A 78 -14.35 -14.76 10.26
CA GLU A 78 -15.48 -13.85 10.12
C GLU A 78 -15.36 -12.62 11.04
N GLY A 79 -14.95 -12.79 12.29
CA GLY A 79 -14.69 -11.69 13.21
C GLY A 79 -13.55 -10.79 12.77
N ARG A 80 -12.51 -11.39 12.15
CA ARG A 80 -11.36 -10.69 11.58
C ARG A 80 -11.76 -9.83 10.40
N PHE A 81 -12.53 -10.39 9.46
CA PHE A 81 -13.02 -9.68 8.28
C PHE A 81 -13.88 -8.46 8.65
N GLY A 82 -14.84 -8.63 9.56
CA GLY A 82 -15.69 -7.53 10.04
C GLY A 82 -14.90 -6.40 10.70
N THR A 83 -13.87 -6.74 11.48
CA THR A 83 -12.98 -5.76 12.12
C THR A 83 -12.14 -5.00 11.08
N GLU A 84 -11.62 -5.68 10.07
CA GLU A 84 -10.83 -5.10 8.99
C GLU A 84 -11.67 -4.13 8.16
N LEU A 85 -12.86 -4.54 7.73
CA LEU A 85 -13.79 -3.67 7.00
C LEU A 85 -14.21 -2.45 7.81
N SER A 86 -14.47 -2.60 9.11
CA SER A 86 -14.82 -1.48 9.98
C SER A 86 -13.72 -0.44 10.03
N ARG A 87 -12.45 -0.85 10.13
CA ARG A 87 -11.30 0.06 10.09
C ARG A 87 -11.15 0.75 8.75
N THR A 88 -11.25 -0.02 7.65
CA THR A 88 -11.17 0.53 6.31
C THR A 88 -12.25 1.57 6.08
N ARG A 89 -13.47 1.31 6.58
CA ARG A 89 -14.58 2.26 6.56
C ARG A 89 -14.26 3.54 7.35
N ASP A 90 -13.70 3.42 8.55
CA ASP A 90 -13.35 4.58 9.38
C ASP A 90 -12.26 5.44 8.72
N ILE A 91 -11.27 4.80 8.07
CA ILE A 91 -10.27 5.47 7.23
C ILE A 91 -10.97 6.19 6.08
N PHE A 92 -11.87 5.52 5.37
CA PHE A 92 -12.59 6.08 4.23
C PHE A 92 -13.36 7.35 4.59
N TYR A 93 -14.14 7.33 5.68
CA TYR A 93 -14.89 8.51 6.14
C TYR A 93 -14.02 9.68 6.58
N SER A 94 -12.76 9.42 6.93
CA SER A 94 -11.79 10.46 7.31
C SER A 94 -10.95 10.94 6.14
N THR A 95 -11.07 10.31 4.96
CA THR A 95 -10.22 10.57 3.78
C THR A 95 -10.70 11.78 3.00
N SER A 96 -9.78 12.65 2.61
CA SER A 96 -9.95 13.75 1.67
C SER A 96 -9.12 13.53 0.40
N PRO A 97 -9.30 14.32 -0.67
CA PRO A 97 -8.45 14.24 -1.87
C PRO A 97 -6.95 14.46 -1.62
N ARG A 98 -6.57 15.01 -0.46
CA ARG A 98 -5.17 15.23 -0.08
C ARG A 98 -4.61 14.17 0.86
N SER A 99 -5.37 13.16 1.21
CA SER A 99 -4.95 12.11 2.13
C SER A 99 -4.02 11.10 1.45
N LEU A 100 -3.11 10.53 2.24
CA LEU A 100 -2.31 9.35 1.88
C LEU A 100 -2.83 8.14 2.65
N VAL A 101 -3.33 7.14 1.94
CA VAL A 101 -3.84 5.90 2.51
C VAL A 101 -2.99 4.72 2.05
N ILE A 102 -2.50 3.94 2.99
CA ILE A 102 -1.76 2.70 2.69
C ILE A 102 -2.49 1.54 3.34
N LEU A 103 -2.84 0.56 2.54
CA LEU A 103 -3.50 -0.68 2.93
C LEU A 103 -2.54 -1.84 2.64
N ASP A 104 -2.09 -2.52 3.68
CA ASP A 104 -1.22 -3.70 3.55
C ASP A 104 -2.11 -4.93 3.70
N GLU A 105 -2.59 -5.42 2.57
CA GLU A 105 -3.64 -6.39 2.37
C GLU A 105 -5.04 -5.85 2.70
N LEU A 106 -6.07 -6.39 2.04
CA LEU A 106 -7.45 -5.96 2.21
C LEU A 106 -8.40 -7.15 2.06
N ALA A 107 -9.36 -7.26 2.98
CA ALA A 107 -10.42 -8.25 2.97
C ALA A 107 -9.92 -9.71 3.01
N GLU A 108 -8.90 -10.02 3.82
CA GLU A 108 -8.29 -11.36 3.85
C GLU A 108 -9.12 -12.44 4.55
N GLY A 109 -10.07 -12.06 5.38
CA GLY A 109 -10.88 -12.98 6.20
C GLY A 109 -12.13 -13.53 5.52
N THR A 110 -12.21 -13.56 4.18
CA THR A 110 -13.40 -14.02 3.46
C THR A 110 -13.07 -14.83 2.20
N THR A 111 -14.11 -15.32 1.50
CA THR A 111 -13.95 -16.08 0.25
C THR A 111 -13.27 -15.25 -0.83
N TYR A 112 -12.67 -15.91 -1.82
CA TYR A 112 -11.96 -15.21 -2.90
C TYR A 112 -12.88 -14.27 -3.70
N GLU A 113 -14.11 -14.68 -3.98
CA GLU A 113 -15.07 -13.90 -4.78
C GLU A 113 -15.55 -12.66 -4.00
N GLU A 114 -15.89 -12.83 -2.72
CA GLU A 114 -16.27 -11.73 -1.85
C GLU A 114 -15.11 -10.75 -1.67
N ARG A 115 -13.90 -11.26 -1.43
CA ARG A 115 -12.69 -10.43 -1.33
C ARG A 115 -12.49 -9.57 -2.56
N LEU A 116 -12.61 -10.15 -3.76
CA LEU A 116 -12.47 -9.42 -5.02
C LEU A 116 -13.53 -8.33 -5.15
N HIS A 117 -14.79 -8.66 -4.83
CA HIS A 117 -15.92 -7.74 -4.94
C HIS A 117 -15.79 -6.55 -3.98
N GLU A 118 -15.57 -6.84 -2.70
CA GLU A 118 -15.45 -5.81 -1.65
C GLU A 118 -14.21 -4.93 -1.85
N SER A 119 -13.06 -5.54 -2.13
CA SER A 119 -11.82 -4.78 -2.38
C SER A 119 -11.95 -3.87 -3.61
N TYR A 120 -12.62 -4.34 -4.66
CA TYR A 120 -12.84 -3.51 -5.84
C TYR A 120 -13.74 -2.31 -5.52
N GLY A 121 -14.84 -2.51 -4.80
CA GLY A 121 -15.75 -1.44 -4.38
C GLY A 121 -15.01 -0.38 -3.57
N ILE A 122 -14.35 -0.80 -2.51
CA ILE A 122 -13.59 0.08 -1.60
C ILE A 122 -12.53 0.90 -2.36
N LEU A 123 -11.73 0.25 -3.21
CA LEU A 123 -10.67 0.95 -3.94
C LEU A 123 -11.20 1.89 -5.02
N ASN A 124 -12.30 1.53 -5.67
CA ASN A 124 -12.95 2.42 -6.63
C ASN A 124 -13.52 3.67 -5.94
N ASP A 125 -14.00 3.53 -4.72
CA ASP A 125 -14.47 4.65 -3.91
C ASP A 125 -13.31 5.56 -3.48
N PHE A 126 -12.17 5.02 -3.03
CA PHE A 126 -10.95 5.82 -2.79
C PHE A 126 -10.47 6.53 -4.07
N ASN A 127 -10.48 5.84 -5.20
CA ASN A 127 -10.12 6.45 -6.49
C ASN A 127 -11.06 7.60 -6.87
N THR A 128 -12.34 7.51 -6.52
CA THR A 128 -13.35 8.55 -6.74
C THR A 128 -13.12 9.76 -5.85
N ILE A 129 -12.70 9.58 -4.59
CA ILE A 129 -12.26 10.68 -3.71
C ILE A 129 -11.04 11.38 -4.33
N GLY A 130 -10.16 10.65 -5.01
CA GLY A 130 -8.97 11.19 -5.67
C GLY A 130 -7.78 11.38 -4.74
N ASN A 131 -7.76 10.72 -3.58
CA ASN A 131 -6.62 10.65 -2.68
C ASN A 131 -5.53 9.70 -3.21
N ASN A 132 -4.34 9.76 -2.64
CA ASN A 132 -3.28 8.81 -2.94
C ASN A 132 -3.48 7.54 -2.09
N THR A 133 -3.72 6.41 -2.77
CA THR A 133 -3.88 5.11 -2.12
C THR A 133 -2.85 4.12 -2.63
N VAL A 134 -2.18 3.43 -1.72
CA VAL A 134 -1.26 2.32 -2.01
C VAL A 134 -1.88 1.06 -1.40
N LEU A 135 -2.07 0.02 -2.21
CA LEU A 135 -2.50 -1.30 -1.77
C LEU A 135 -1.41 -2.33 -2.00
N VAL A 136 -0.98 -3.00 -0.95
CA VAL A 136 -0.25 -4.27 -1.07
C VAL A 136 -1.26 -5.40 -1.20
N THR A 137 -1.12 -6.24 -2.21
CA THR A 137 -2.05 -7.35 -2.41
C THR A 137 -1.44 -8.52 -3.17
N HIS A 138 -1.95 -9.71 -2.89
CA HIS A 138 -1.72 -10.93 -3.66
C HIS A 138 -2.85 -11.22 -4.66
N ASN A 139 -3.89 -10.40 -4.70
CA ASN A 139 -5.03 -10.58 -5.58
C ASN A 139 -4.75 -10.00 -6.97
N HIS A 140 -4.13 -10.81 -7.83
CA HIS A 140 -3.81 -10.40 -9.21
C HIS A 140 -5.04 -10.04 -10.03
N SER A 141 -6.17 -10.76 -9.87
CA SER A 141 -7.41 -10.45 -10.60
C SER A 141 -7.96 -9.06 -10.27
N LEU A 142 -7.78 -8.60 -9.02
CA LEU A 142 -8.12 -7.24 -8.62
C LEU A 142 -7.25 -6.21 -9.34
N VAL A 143 -5.95 -6.43 -9.35
CA VAL A 143 -4.98 -5.56 -10.03
C VAL A 143 -5.26 -5.50 -11.52
N ASP A 144 -5.41 -6.65 -12.18
CA ASP A 144 -5.67 -6.76 -13.62
C ASP A 144 -6.93 -5.97 -14.02
N ARG A 145 -7.98 -6.02 -13.20
CA ARG A 145 -9.20 -5.26 -13.43
C ARG A 145 -8.97 -3.75 -13.41
N PHE A 146 -8.24 -3.24 -12.42
CA PHE A 146 -7.92 -1.82 -12.35
C PHE A 146 -6.98 -1.38 -13.48
N MET A 147 -6.01 -2.22 -13.87
CA MET A 147 -5.12 -1.93 -15.00
C MET A 147 -5.87 -1.90 -16.33
N ALA A 148 -6.81 -2.82 -16.55
CA ALA A 148 -7.68 -2.82 -17.73
C ALA A 148 -8.55 -1.56 -17.82
N GLU A 149 -8.99 -1.02 -16.68
CA GLU A 149 -9.75 0.23 -16.59
C GLU A 149 -8.86 1.49 -16.62
N LYS A 150 -7.54 1.33 -16.70
CA LYS A 150 -6.53 2.42 -16.63
C LYS A 150 -6.66 3.26 -15.35
N LYS A 151 -7.00 2.62 -14.26
CA LYS A 151 -7.15 3.24 -12.94
C LYS A 151 -6.00 2.82 -12.03
N GLY A 152 -4.87 3.53 -12.12
CA GLY A 152 -3.75 3.29 -11.24
C GLY A 152 -2.51 2.73 -11.95
N GLN A 153 -1.57 2.28 -11.14
CA GLN A 153 -0.31 1.65 -11.57
C GLN A 153 -0.02 0.41 -10.72
N CYS A 154 0.72 -0.52 -11.29
CA CYS A 154 1.18 -1.72 -10.58
C CYS A 154 2.70 -1.68 -10.45
N LEU A 155 3.18 -1.94 -9.24
CA LEU A 155 4.59 -2.13 -8.90
C LEU A 155 4.75 -3.56 -8.39
N MET A 156 5.86 -4.20 -8.71
CA MET A 156 6.09 -5.59 -8.37
C MET A 156 7.39 -5.78 -7.61
N ALA A 157 7.36 -6.62 -6.56
CA ALA A 157 8.58 -7.04 -5.90
C ALA A 157 9.39 -7.94 -6.83
N GLU A 158 10.64 -7.54 -7.09
CA GLU A 158 11.54 -8.24 -8.00
C GLU A 158 12.25 -9.40 -7.28
N PHE A 159 12.37 -10.52 -8.00
CA PHE A 159 13.08 -11.71 -7.54
C PHE A 159 14.10 -12.17 -8.58
N ASN A 160 15.21 -12.74 -8.11
CA ASN A 160 16.17 -13.44 -8.93
C ASN A 160 16.09 -14.94 -8.60
N GLY A 161 15.29 -15.69 -9.38
CA GLY A 161 14.88 -17.03 -8.99
C GLY A 161 14.00 -16.98 -7.73
N ASP A 162 14.40 -17.69 -6.68
CA ASP A 162 13.69 -17.71 -5.39
C ASP A 162 14.19 -16.61 -4.41
N ASP A 163 15.26 -15.90 -4.76
CA ASP A 163 15.87 -14.90 -3.90
C ASP A 163 15.27 -13.51 -4.13
N PRO A 164 14.77 -12.83 -3.07
CA PRO A 164 14.26 -11.48 -3.19
C PRO A 164 15.41 -10.49 -3.43
N THR A 165 15.24 -9.62 -4.44
CA THR A 165 16.18 -8.51 -4.66
C THR A 165 15.87 -7.31 -3.78
N TYR A 166 14.70 -7.31 -3.12
CA TYR A 166 14.11 -6.19 -2.35
C TYR A 166 13.91 -4.92 -3.19
N ARG A 167 13.91 -5.03 -4.50
CA ARG A 167 13.56 -3.97 -5.43
C ARG A 167 12.09 -4.06 -5.77
N ILE A 168 11.46 -2.88 -5.89
CA ILE A 168 10.08 -2.73 -6.34
C ILE A 168 10.15 -2.05 -7.71
N VAL A 169 9.68 -2.74 -8.73
CA VAL A 169 9.76 -2.31 -10.14
C VAL A 169 8.36 -2.16 -10.74
N PRO A 170 8.19 -1.32 -11.79
CA PRO A 170 6.93 -1.20 -12.53
C PRO A 170 6.51 -2.50 -13.21
#